data_1ff19d947540bfa587a645cc9665f3a0
#
_entry.id   1ff19d947540bfa587a645cc9665f3a0
#
_cell.length_a   1.000
_cell.length_b   1.000
_cell.length_c   1.000
_cell.angle_alpha   90.00
_cell.angle_beta   90.00
_cell.angle_gamma   90.00
#
_symmetry.space_group_name_H-M   'P 1'
#
loop_
_entity.id
_entity.type
_entity.pdbx_description
1 polymer ?
#
loop_
_entity_poly.entity_id
_entity_poly.type
_entity_poly.pdbx_seq_one_letter_code
_entity_poly.pdbx_strand_id
1 'polypeptide(L)'
;MSAIVKEMPSRHLPFSTPTPKPAFPATAHSMASDIAALTPPALRRGSTPRLKPGATTTPVSAVIITRNESQNIRRTLSRLYWCDEIVILDSYSTDETVEICREFGCRIFFRAFDGYGAQKRHAVALARNDWILCVDADEVLSEELVGEIIQEMRYGPRCDAYKLPMNLVFLGREFRFGKESQRHFLRLFNRNVGNFNADALHEKIEVAGSIGKMNHRILHYSYHSLQQYLEKSNRYTTMGAEGAAKKGKKKSLLTIMVCLPFHFTRYFFLERNILNGAQGFYWSVLCTISHFVKYVKTREIHLQQ
;
A
#
# COMPACT_ATOMS: atom_id res chain seq x y z
N MET A 1 -8.72 45.58 -37.08
CA MET A 1 -10.20 45.65 -37.12
C MET A 1 -10.65 44.62 -36.10
N SER A 2 -10.75 44.93 -34.86
CA SER A 2 -11.79 45.69 -34.12
C SER A 2 -13.09 44.93 -33.98
N ALA A 3 -13.37 44.57 -32.72
CA ALA A 3 -14.67 44.45 -32.05
C ALA A 3 -15.46 43.16 -32.33
N ILE A 4 -16.15 42.57 -31.40
CA ILE A 4 -17.01 43.07 -30.29
C ILE A 4 -17.15 41.95 -29.23
N VAL A 5 -16.86 42.28 -27.95
CA VAL A 5 -17.28 41.55 -26.77
C VAL A 5 -18.78 41.84 -26.57
N LYS A 6 -19.62 40.83 -26.44
CA LYS A 6 -20.99 40.97 -25.95
C LYS A 6 -21.08 40.30 -24.58
N GLU A 7 -21.21 41.11 -23.56
CA GLU A 7 -21.64 40.74 -22.22
C GLU A 7 -23.06 40.18 -22.23
N MET A 8 -23.28 39.08 -21.51
CA MET A 8 -24.61 38.63 -21.12
C MET A 8 -24.77 38.76 -19.57
N PRO A 9 -25.94 39.19 -19.11
CA PRO A 9 -26.18 39.54 -17.72
C PRO A 9 -26.33 38.32 -16.80
N SER A 10 -25.75 38.45 -15.62
CA SER A 10 -25.89 37.55 -14.49
C SER A 10 -27.35 37.46 -14.01
N ARG A 11 -27.96 36.30 -14.09
CA ARG A 11 -29.19 35.96 -13.38
C ARG A 11 -28.89 35.36 -12.05
N HIS A 12 -29.19 36.08 -10.96
CA HIS A 12 -29.28 35.56 -9.61
C HIS A 12 -30.44 34.56 -9.52
N LEU A 13 -30.10 33.31 -9.12
CA LEU A 13 -31.10 32.34 -8.65
C LEU A 13 -31.11 32.32 -7.15
N PRO A 14 -32.29 32.24 -6.49
CA PRO A 14 -32.41 32.33 -5.04
C PRO A 14 -31.95 31.02 -4.37
N PHE A 15 -31.29 31.21 -3.23
CA PHE A 15 -30.92 30.14 -2.31
C PHE A 15 -32.16 29.37 -1.85
N SER A 16 -32.22 28.07 -2.15
CA SER A 16 -33.17 27.15 -1.53
C SER A 16 -32.56 26.55 -0.27
N THR A 17 -33.26 26.66 0.81
CA THR A 17 -32.99 26.07 2.13
C THR A 17 -32.92 24.54 2.03
N PRO A 18 -32.00 23.87 2.73
CA PRO A 18 -31.90 22.40 2.70
C PRO A 18 -33.05 21.77 3.50
N THR A 19 -33.78 20.87 2.87
CA THR A 19 -34.74 19.97 3.50
C THR A 19 -34.03 18.97 4.43
N PRO A 20 -34.62 18.60 5.59
CA PRO A 20 -34.00 17.63 6.50
C PRO A 20 -34.01 16.21 5.89
N LYS A 21 -32.86 15.52 6.02
CA LYS A 21 -32.70 14.12 5.64
C LYS A 21 -33.55 13.20 6.52
N PRO A 22 -34.14 12.12 5.95
CA PRO A 22 -34.84 11.12 6.75
C PRO A 22 -33.84 10.36 7.64
N ALA A 23 -34.25 10.12 8.89
CA ALA A 23 -33.51 9.32 9.86
C ALA A 23 -33.45 7.85 9.43
N PHE A 24 -32.27 7.29 9.33
CA PHE A 24 -32.06 5.85 9.21
C PHE A 24 -32.18 5.17 10.59
N PRO A 25 -32.77 3.99 10.69
CA PRO A 25 -32.90 3.29 11.96
C PRO A 25 -31.54 2.81 12.47
N ALA A 26 -31.31 2.98 13.76
CA ALA A 26 -30.15 2.53 14.48
C ALA A 26 -30.10 0.99 14.56
N THR A 27 -29.21 0.38 13.77
CA THR A 27 -28.70 -0.96 14.00
C THR A 27 -27.18 -0.95 13.92
N ALA A 28 -26.56 -0.31 14.91
CA ALA A 28 -25.10 -0.27 15.11
C ALA A 28 -24.75 -0.99 16.43
N HIS A 29 -25.08 -2.28 16.52
CA HIS A 29 -24.73 -3.08 17.69
C HIS A 29 -24.18 -4.46 17.28
N SER A 30 -23.13 -4.49 16.45
CA SER A 30 -22.38 -5.74 16.21
C SER A 30 -20.96 -5.58 15.71
N MET A 31 -20.46 -4.36 15.39
CA MET A 31 -19.10 -4.17 14.94
C MET A 31 -18.15 -3.55 15.98
N ALA A 32 -18.67 -3.17 17.15
CA ALA A 32 -17.83 -2.57 18.21
C ALA A 32 -17.09 -3.63 19.04
N SER A 33 -17.52 -4.91 19.02
CA SER A 33 -16.89 -5.96 19.83
C SER A 33 -15.59 -6.49 19.22
N ASP A 34 -15.42 -6.41 17.89
CA ASP A 34 -14.23 -6.97 17.24
C ASP A 34 -13.05 -5.98 17.21
N ILE A 35 -13.31 -4.70 17.42
CA ILE A 35 -12.26 -3.68 17.53
C ILE A 35 -11.64 -3.66 18.94
N ALA A 36 -12.38 -4.07 19.97
CA ALA A 36 -11.88 -4.11 21.35
C ALA A 36 -10.85 -5.24 21.58
N ALA A 37 -10.87 -6.28 20.77
CA ALA A 37 -9.90 -7.39 20.84
C ALA A 37 -8.53 -7.06 20.21
N LEU A 38 -8.39 -5.92 19.53
CA LEU A 38 -7.15 -5.45 18.90
C LEU A 38 -6.51 -4.26 19.63
N THR A 39 -6.99 -3.95 20.85
CA THR A 39 -6.31 -2.96 21.68
C THR A 39 -5.00 -3.59 22.17
N PRO A 40 -3.82 -3.08 21.77
CA PRO A 40 -2.58 -3.56 22.36
C PRO A 40 -2.64 -3.32 23.88
N PRO A 41 -2.05 -4.21 24.70
CA PRO A 41 -1.96 -3.98 26.13
C PRO A 41 -1.37 -2.58 26.31
N ALA A 42 -2.02 -1.78 27.17
CA ALA A 42 -1.66 -0.40 27.41
C ALA A 42 -0.14 -0.28 27.53
N LEU A 43 0.49 0.45 26.60
CA LEU A 43 1.91 0.79 26.64
C LEU A 43 2.15 1.53 27.97
N ARG A 44 2.57 0.78 29.00
CA ARG A 44 3.09 1.37 30.21
C ARG A 44 4.27 2.23 29.82
N ARG A 45 4.20 3.52 30.08
CA ARG A 45 5.34 4.40 29.99
C ARG A 45 6.46 3.81 30.86
N GLY A 46 7.56 3.39 30.22
CA GLY A 46 8.76 2.91 30.90
C GLY A 46 8.84 1.41 31.02
N SER A 47 9.11 0.74 29.93
CA SER A 47 10.06 -0.37 29.77
C SER A 47 9.91 -0.90 28.34
N THR A 48 10.76 -0.48 27.44
CA THR A 48 11.18 -1.36 26.35
C THR A 48 11.54 -2.70 27.00
N PRO A 49 11.06 -3.85 26.47
CA PRO A 49 11.56 -5.13 26.93
C PRO A 49 13.06 -5.14 26.64
N ARG A 50 13.89 -4.79 27.64
CA ARG A 50 15.34 -5.01 27.56
C ARG A 50 15.51 -6.51 27.49
N LEU A 51 15.92 -6.99 26.33
CA LEU A 51 16.42 -8.35 26.17
C LEU A 51 17.47 -8.61 27.24
N LYS A 52 17.40 -9.78 27.88
CA LYS A 52 18.34 -10.16 28.93
C LYS A 52 19.77 -10.01 28.41
N PRO A 53 20.72 -9.48 29.22
CA PRO A 53 22.13 -9.40 28.85
C PRO A 53 22.65 -10.78 28.44
N GLY A 54 23.18 -10.89 27.21
CA GLY A 54 23.76 -12.13 26.68
C GLY A 54 23.20 -12.64 25.36
N ALA A 55 22.08 -12.11 24.84
CA ALA A 55 21.64 -12.41 23.49
C ALA A 55 22.24 -11.38 22.53
N THR A 56 23.17 -11.79 21.68
CA THR A 56 23.61 -10.98 20.54
C THR A 56 22.44 -10.87 19.59
N THR A 57 21.74 -9.74 19.59
CA THR A 57 20.69 -9.43 18.63
C THR A 57 21.25 -8.45 17.61
N THR A 58 21.07 -8.76 16.34
CA THR A 58 21.37 -7.82 15.27
C THR A 58 20.30 -6.74 15.29
N PRO A 59 20.63 -5.46 15.54
CA PRO A 59 19.63 -4.40 15.66
C PRO A 59 19.04 -4.06 14.30
N VAL A 60 17.73 -3.77 14.27
CA VAL A 60 16.95 -3.49 13.06
C VAL A 60 16.27 -2.13 13.15
N SER A 61 16.43 -1.32 12.11
CA SER A 61 15.68 -0.09 11.90
C SER A 61 14.51 -0.36 10.93
N ALA A 62 13.28 -0.14 11.38
CA ALA A 62 12.14 -0.07 10.46
C ALA A 62 12.12 1.32 9.80
N VAL A 63 11.95 1.37 8.48
CA VAL A 63 11.80 2.63 7.73
C VAL A 63 10.49 2.64 6.97
N ILE A 64 9.73 3.73 7.09
CA ILE A 64 8.42 3.90 6.49
C ILE A 64 8.36 5.30 5.86
N ILE A 65 7.89 5.37 4.62
CA ILE A 65 7.50 6.64 4.01
C ILE A 65 5.99 6.81 4.14
N THR A 66 5.52 8.04 4.44
CA THR A 66 4.11 8.29 4.69
C THR A 66 3.59 9.55 3.99
N ARG A 67 2.29 9.53 3.66
CA ARG A 67 1.51 10.70 3.32
C ARG A 67 0.03 10.38 3.46
N ASN A 68 -0.64 10.94 4.49
CA ASN A 68 -2.07 10.77 4.77
C ASN A 68 -2.47 9.29 4.92
N GLU A 69 -1.84 8.61 5.88
CA GLU A 69 -2.02 7.18 6.16
C GLU A 69 -2.59 6.94 7.57
N SER A 70 -3.32 7.90 8.15
CA SER A 70 -3.89 7.80 9.51
C SER A 70 -4.75 6.55 9.72
N GLN A 71 -5.40 6.05 8.67
CA GLN A 71 -6.22 4.83 8.71
C GLN A 71 -5.41 3.54 8.83
N ASN A 72 -4.15 3.54 8.37
CA ASN A 72 -3.30 2.35 8.29
C ASN A 72 -2.19 2.33 9.33
N ILE A 73 -1.52 3.47 9.48
CA ILE A 73 -0.21 3.56 10.13
C ILE A 73 -0.21 2.98 11.55
N ARG A 74 -1.27 3.14 12.32
CA ARG A 74 -1.39 2.58 13.69
C ARG A 74 -1.26 1.06 13.69
N ARG A 75 -1.91 0.39 12.73
CA ARG A 75 -1.86 -1.07 12.59
C ARG A 75 -0.47 -1.54 12.17
N THR A 76 0.17 -0.84 11.26
CA THR A 76 1.54 -1.14 10.81
C THR A 76 2.54 -0.99 11.95
N LEU A 77 2.51 0.14 12.66
CA LEU A 77 3.39 0.42 13.79
C LEU A 77 3.21 -0.57 14.94
N SER A 78 2.00 -1.05 15.19
CA SER A 78 1.74 -2.04 16.25
C SER A 78 2.50 -3.37 16.08
N ARG A 79 2.99 -3.67 14.89
CA ARG A 79 3.78 -4.88 14.57
C ARG A 79 5.28 -4.64 14.51
N LEU A 80 5.73 -3.40 14.76
CA LEU A 80 7.14 -3.02 14.71
C LEU A 80 7.75 -2.77 16.10
N TYR A 81 7.06 -3.14 17.17
CA TYR A 81 7.46 -2.95 18.58
C TYR A 81 8.82 -3.58 18.93
N TRP A 82 9.26 -4.54 18.16
CA TRP A 82 10.51 -5.28 18.35
C TRP A 82 11.71 -4.61 17.64
N CYS A 83 11.48 -3.66 16.76
CA CYS A 83 12.54 -2.91 16.08
C CYS A 83 13.23 -1.96 17.08
N ASP A 84 14.55 -1.79 16.94
CA ASP A 84 15.35 -0.91 17.81
C ASP A 84 15.03 0.57 17.56
N GLU A 85 14.61 0.90 16.34
CA GLU A 85 14.06 2.20 16.00
C GLU A 85 13.04 2.08 14.86
N ILE A 86 12.14 3.06 14.80
CA ILE A 86 11.22 3.25 13.68
C ILE A 86 11.45 4.66 13.13
N VAL A 87 11.84 4.74 11.87
CA VAL A 87 12.08 5.99 11.13
C VAL A 87 10.90 6.24 10.20
N ILE A 88 10.25 7.38 10.35
CA ILE A 88 9.18 7.85 9.49
C ILE A 88 9.70 9.01 8.66
N LEU A 89 9.55 8.92 7.33
CA LEU A 89 9.76 10.03 6.43
C LEU A 89 8.43 10.48 5.87
N ASP A 90 7.88 11.53 6.44
CA ASP A 90 6.56 12.05 6.10
C ASP A 90 6.62 13.09 4.98
N SER A 91 5.72 12.98 4.02
CA SER A 91 5.60 13.89 2.87
C SER A 91 4.56 14.98 3.12
N TYR A 92 4.60 15.59 4.31
CA TYR A 92 3.71 16.65 4.79
C TYR A 92 2.25 16.18 4.83
N SER A 93 1.98 15.17 5.64
CA SER A 93 0.61 14.71 5.94
C SER A 93 -0.22 15.82 6.56
N THR A 94 -1.50 15.85 6.20
CA THR A 94 -2.49 16.82 6.68
C THR A 94 -3.58 16.18 7.55
N ASP A 95 -3.46 14.87 7.78
CA ASP A 95 -4.31 14.08 8.67
C ASP A 95 -3.55 13.71 9.95
N GLU A 96 -4.10 12.86 10.78
CA GLU A 96 -3.53 12.44 12.08
C GLU A 96 -2.31 11.49 11.95
N THR A 97 -1.74 11.29 10.75
CA THR A 97 -0.63 10.34 10.53
C THR A 97 0.56 10.63 11.44
N VAL A 98 0.98 11.89 11.50
CA VAL A 98 2.18 12.31 12.25
C VAL A 98 1.95 12.18 13.76
N GLU A 99 0.77 12.54 14.24
CA GLU A 99 0.36 12.43 15.65
C GLU A 99 0.40 10.96 16.10
N ILE A 100 -0.16 10.06 15.29
CA ILE A 100 -0.11 8.61 15.55
C ILE A 100 1.34 8.12 15.62
N CYS A 101 2.21 8.54 14.69
CA CYS A 101 3.62 8.16 14.71
C CYS A 101 4.34 8.64 15.99
N ARG A 102 4.00 9.82 16.52
CA ARG A 102 4.54 10.33 17.79
C ARG A 102 4.14 9.47 18.98
N GLU A 103 2.89 9.00 19.03
CA GLU A 103 2.42 8.09 20.08
C GLU A 103 3.24 6.80 20.17
N PHE A 104 3.75 6.29 19.04
CA PHE A 104 4.59 5.11 18.97
C PHE A 104 6.08 5.40 19.21
N GLY A 105 6.47 6.64 19.49
CA GLY A 105 7.86 7.03 19.74
C GLY A 105 8.74 6.98 18.49
N CYS A 106 8.16 7.09 17.30
CA CYS A 106 8.90 7.07 16.04
C CYS A 106 9.81 8.30 15.90
N ARG A 107 10.94 8.14 15.21
CA ARG A 107 11.76 9.25 14.72
C ARG A 107 11.18 9.78 13.42
N ILE A 108 10.66 11.00 13.44
CA ILE A 108 9.90 11.57 12.32
C ILE A 108 10.72 12.64 11.63
N PHE A 109 10.80 12.56 10.32
CA PHE A 109 11.44 13.51 9.42
C PHE A 109 10.45 13.93 8.33
N PHE A 110 10.65 15.13 7.79
CA PHE A 110 9.78 15.69 6.76
C PHE A 110 10.57 15.94 5.48
N ARG A 111 9.98 15.53 4.35
CA ARG A 111 10.55 15.79 3.04
C ARG A 111 9.45 15.83 1.98
N ALA A 112 9.51 16.82 1.08
CA ALA A 112 8.63 16.86 -0.08
C ALA A 112 8.80 15.60 -0.93
N PHE A 113 7.69 15.08 -1.43
CA PHE A 113 7.70 13.86 -2.25
C PHE A 113 8.32 14.14 -3.62
N ASP A 114 9.39 13.45 -3.95
CA ASP A 114 10.12 13.53 -5.22
C ASP A 114 10.23 12.16 -5.93
N GLY A 115 9.44 11.18 -5.48
CA GLY A 115 9.40 9.82 -6.00
C GLY A 115 9.65 8.76 -4.93
N TYR A 116 9.04 7.59 -5.11
CA TYR A 116 9.08 6.52 -4.11
C TYR A 116 10.51 6.05 -3.82
N GLY A 117 11.32 5.81 -4.85
CA GLY A 117 12.70 5.35 -4.68
C GLY A 117 13.59 6.37 -3.96
N ALA A 118 13.46 7.66 -4.31
CA ALA A 118 14.20 8.74 -3.66
C ALA A 118 13.81 8.90 -2.18
N GLN A 119 12.50 8.86 -1.88
CA GLN A 119 12.00 8.92 -0.50
C GLN A 119 12.48 7.73 0.33
N LYS A 120 12.33 6.50 -0.16
CA LYS A 120 12.77 5.29 0.55
C LYS A 120 14.28 5.30 0.77
N ARG A 121 15.08 5.69 -0.22
CA ARG A 121 16.53 5.81 -0.10
C ARG A 121 16.93 6.84 0.96
N HIS A 122 16.24 7.97 1.00
CA HIS A 122 16.48 9.00 2.02
C HIS A 122 16.11 8.47 3.42
N ALA A 123 14.98 7.78 3.56
CA ALA A 123 14.57 7.18 4.83
C ALA A 123 15.60 6.14 5.34
N VAL A 124 16.15 5.31 4.44
CA VAL A 124 17.24 4.37 4.78
C VAL A 124 18.49 5.10 5.29
N ALA A 125 18.84 6.24 4.69
CA ALA A 125 20.00 7.02 5.12
C ALA A 125 19.83 7.62 6.53
N LEU A 126 18.61 7.87 6.99
CA LEU A 126 18.28 8.39 8.32
C LEU A 126 18.32 7.32 9.42
N ALA A 127 18.32 6.05 9.05
CA ALA A 127 18.37 4.94 10.00
C ALA A 127 19.74 4.86 10.68
N ARG A 128 19.76 4.35 11.93
CA ARG A 128 21.00 4.20 12.73
C ARG A 128 21.63 2.83 12.53
N ASN A 129 20.80 1.80 12.33
CA ASN A 129 21.26 0.42 12.24
C ASN A 129 21.55 0.02 10.80
N ASP A 130 22.38 -1.01 10.63
CA ASP A 130 22.74 -1.53 9.32
C ASP A 130 21.64 -2.40 8.71
N TRP A 131 20.86 -3.07 9.53
CA TRP A 131 19.74 -3.85 9.08
C TRP A 131 18.48 -3.00 8.99
N ILE A 132 17.92 -2.97 7.80
CA ILE A 132 16.75 -2.16 7.45
C ILE A 132 15.58 -3.07 7.13
N LEU A 133 14.46 -2.84 7.81
CA LEU A 133 13.16 -3.35 7.43
C LEU A 133 12.37 -2.21 6.79
N CYS A 134 12.25 -2.22 5.46
CA CYS A 134 11.47 -1.23 4.73
C CYS A 134 10.06 -1.75 4.48
N VAL A 135 9.06 -1.12 5.07
CA VAL A 135 7.63 -1.44 4.89
C VAL A 135 6.86 -0.19 4.49
N ASP A 136 5.78 -0.37 3.74
CA ASP A 136 4.88 0.72 3.41
C ASP A 136 3.86 0.93 4.55
N ALA A 137 3.26 2.11 4.64
CA ALA A 137 2.38 2.48 5.76
C ALA A 137 1.11 1.62 5.87
N ASP A 138 0.73 0.93 4.79
CA ASP A 138 -0.40 0.01 4.69
C ASP A 138 0.00 -1.49 4.69
N GLU A 139 1.28 -1.79 5.03
CA GLU A 139 1.83 -3.15 5.13
C GLU A 139 1.98 -3.56 6.60
N VAL A 140 1.37 -4.65 6.98
CA VAL A 140 1.34 -5.16 8.36
C VAL A 140 2.00 -6.54 8.42
N LEU A 141 3.03 -6.69 9.23
CA LEU A 141 3.66 -7.99 9.45
C LEU A 141 2.72 -8.92 10.21
N SER A 142 2.59 -10.18 9.78
CA SER A 142 1.92 -11.19 10.60
C SER A 142 2.74 -11.48 11.87
N GLU A 143 2.10 -12.00 12.91
CA GLU A 143 2.81 -12.35 14.17
C GLU A 143 3.88 -13.40 13.94
N GLU A 144 3.58 -14.37 13.09
CA GLU A 144 4.50 -15.42 12.72
C GLU A 144 5.72 -14.86 11.97
N LEU A 145 5.52 -13.86 11.08
CA LEU A 145 6.63 -13.19 10.39
C LEU A 145 7.51 -12.41 11.38
N VAL A 146 6.89 -11.71 12.32
CA VAL A 146 7.63 -11.02 13.39
C VAL A 146 8.51 -12.02 14.17
N GLY A 147 7.93 -13.15 14.58
CA GLY A 147 8.67 -14.21 15.27
C GLY A 147 9.82 -14.78 14.43
N GLU A 148 9.59 -15.03 13.14
CA GLU A 148 10.60 -15.53 12.20
C GLU A 148 11.76 -14.53 12.04
N ILE A 149 11.47 -13.23 11.87
CA ILE A 149 12.50 -12.20 11.75
C ILE A 149 13.29 -12.07 13.06
N ILE A 150 12.63 -12.00 14.20
CA ILE A 150 13.31 -11.92 15.52
C ILE A 150 14.26 -13.10 15.70
N GLN A 151 13.85 -14.30 15.34
CA GLN A 151 14.69 -15.49 15.45
C GLN A 151 15.92 -15.39 14.54
N GLU A 152 15.74 -14.98 13.27
CA GLU A 152 16.83 -14.81 12.32
C GLU A 152 17.84 -13.76 12.79
N MET A 153 17.35 -12.60 13.27
CA MET A 153 18.21 -11.52 13.77
C MET A 153 18.90 -11.87 15.10
N ARG A 154 18.32 -12.74 15.91
CA ARG A 154 18.91 -13.17 17.19
C ARG A 154 20.15 -14.05 17.01
N TYR A 155 20.12 -14.96 16.05
CA TYR A 155 21.23 -15.91 15.83
C TYR A 155 22.25 -15.41 14.80
N GLY A 156 22.07 -14.20 14.29
CA GLY A 156 22.84 -13.64 13.20
C GLY A 156 22.22 -14.03 11.84
N PRO A 157 21.96 -13.04 10.99
CA PRO A 157 21.30 -13.27 9.69
C PRO A 157 22.19 -14.14 8.79
N ARG A 158 21.60 -15.17 8.19
CA ARG A 158 22.29 -16.13 7.30
C ARG A 158 22.47 -15.62 5.88
N CYS A 159 21.70 -14.58 5.50
CA CYS A 159 21.77 -13.94 4.19
C CYS A 159 21.86 -12.42 4.38
N ASP A 160 22.29 -11.73 3.31
CA ASP A 160 22.45 -10.27 3.31
C ASP A 160 21.13 -9.53 3.11
N ALA A 161 20.10 -10.23 2.63
CA ALA A 161 18.76 -9.70 2.47
C ALA A 161 17.72 -10.83 2.46
N TYR A 162 16.45 -10.45 2.68
CA TYR A 162 15.32 -11.39 2.71
C TYR A 162 14.13 -10.86 1.91
N LYS A 163 13.57 -11.75 1.08
CA LYS A 163 12.29 -11.54 0.42
C LYS A 163 11.18 -12.06 1.34
N LEU A 164 10.19 -11.21 1.59
CA LEU A 164 9.02 -11.48 2.41
C LEU A 164 7.80 -11.73 1.51
N PRO A 165 7.06 -12.82 1.73
CA PRO A 165 5.78 -13.03 1.04
C PRO A 165 4.79 -11.93 1.41
N MET A 166 3.92 -11.56 0.47
CA MET A 166 2.91 -10.53 0.69
C MET A 166 1.56 -11.00 0.18
N ASN A 167 0.54 -10.85 1.02
CA ASN A 167 -0.84 -11.13 0.69
C ASN A 167 -1.67 -9.86 0.68
N LEU A 168 -2.51 -9.70 -0.33
CA LEU A 168 -3.50 -8.64 -0.39
C LEU A 168 -4.59 -8.90 0.66
N VAL A 169 -4.97 -7.85 1.40
CA VAL A 169 -6.22 -7.80 2.17
C VAL A 169 -7.20 -6.92 1.41
N PHE A 170 -8.30 -7.51 0.96
CA PHE A 170 -9.33 -6.80 0.21
C PHE A 170 -10.69 -6.99 0.86
N LEU A 171 -11.38 -5.88 1.18
CA LEU A 171 -12.66 -5.85 1.90
C LEU A 171 -12.66 -6.76 3.13
N GLY A 172 -11.63 -6.63 3.97
CA GLY A 172 -11.49 -7.36 5.23
C GLY A 172 -11.04 -8.82 5.10
N ARG A 173 -10.81 -9.34 3.90
CA ARG A 173 -10.37 -10.72 3.68
C ARG A 173 -8.95 -10.78 3.13
N GLU A 174 -8.11 -11.57 3.80
CA GLU A 174 -6.79 -11.93 3.29
C GLU A 174 -6.94 -12.87 2.08
N PHE A 175 -6.28 -12.53 0.98
CA PHE A 175 -6.17 -13.38 -0.18
C PHE A 175 -5.05 -14.41 0.01
N ARG A 176 -5.42 -15.68 0.03
CA ARG A 176 -4.47 -16.80 0.17
C ARG A 176 -4.14 -17.47 -1.15
N PHE A 177 -4.94 -17.19 -2.17
CA PHE A 177 -4.83 -17.74 -3.51
C PHE A 177 -4.75 -16.59 -4.53
N GLY A 178 -4.25 -16.91 -5.71
CA GLY A 178 -4.12 -15.96 -6.78
C GLY A 178 -2.77 -15.26 -6.81
N LYS A 179 -2.59 -14.46 -7.84
CA LYS A 179 -1.33 -13.75 -8.10
C LYS A 179 -0.97 -12.77 -6.98
N GLU A 180 -1.97 -12.23 -6.29
CA GLU A 180 -1.78 -11.23 -5.23
C GLU A 180 -1.31 -11.85 -3.89
N SER A 181 -1.31 -13.19 -3.78
CA SER A 181 -0.80 -13.91 -2.61
C SER A 181 0.52 -14.66 -2.87
N GLN A 182 1.08 -14.54 -4.06
CA GLN A 182 2.31 -15.27 -4.47
C GLN A 182 3.50 -14.34 -4.66
N ARG A 183 3.33 -13.07 -4.34
CA ARG A 183 4.38 -12.08 -4.52
C ARG A 183 5.34 -12.09 -3.33
N HIS A 184 6.62 -11.97 -3.65
CA HIS A 184 7.67 -11.84 -2.65
C HIS A 184 8.42 -10.54 -2.92
N PHE A 185 8.52 -9.71 -1.90
CA PHE A 185 9.21 -8.43 -1.99
C PHE A 185 10.43 -8.43 -1.08
N LEU A 186 11.54 -7.91 -1.57
CA LEU A 186 12.70 -7.66 -0.74
C LEU A 186 12.34 -6.50 0.19
N ARG A 187 12.33 -6.76 1.51
CA ARG A 187 11.93 -5.79 2.53
C ARG A 187 12.91 -5.69 3.69
N LEU A 188 13.67 -6.75 3.96
CA LEU A 188 14.66 -6.79 5.03
C LEU A 188 16.04 -6.96 4.39
N PHE A 189 16.99 -6.05 4.68
CA PHE A 189 18.31 -6.08 4.04
C PHE A 189 19.36 -5.32 4.85
N ASN A 190 20.63 -5.68 4.67
CA ASN A 190 21.77 -4.92 5.17
C ASN A 190 22.07 -3.76 4.20
N ARG A 191 22.00 -2.51 4.68
CA ARG A 191 22.22 -1.32 3.85
C ARG A 191 23.66 -1.14 3.36
N ASN A 192 24.61 -1.85 3.97
CA ASN A 192 26.02 -1.79 3.55
C ASN A 192 26.27 -2.53 2.22
N VAL A 193 25.36 -3.46 1.87
CA VAL A 193 25.44 -4.25 0.62
C VAL A 193 24.22 -4.09 -0.27
N GLY A 194 23.21 -3.31 0.15
CA GLY A 194 22.00 -3.10 -0.63
C GLY A 194 21.35 -1.75 -0.38
N ASN A 195 20.67 -1.23 -1.39
CA ASN A 195 19.85 -0.02 -1.27
C ASN A 195 18.85 0.07 -2.43
N PHE A 196 17.92 1.03 -2.35
CA PHE A 196 17.01 1.33 -3.45
C PHE A 196 17.78 1.87 -4.66
N ASN A 197 17.45 1.40 -5.86
CA ASN A 197 18.01 1.94 -7.10
C ASN A 197 17.56 3.40 -7.33
N ALA A 198 18.19 4.06 -8.32
CA ALA A 198 17.89 5.45 -8.67
C ALA A 198 16.66 5.61 -9.57
N ASP A 199 16.00 4.49 -9.98
CA ASP A 199 14.89 4.53 -10.92
C ASP A 199 13.67 5.21 -10.30
N ALA A 200 13.17 6.25 -10.98
CA ALA A 200 12.02 7.01 -10.51
C ALA A 200 10.68 6.25 -10.70
N LEU A 201 10.63 5.28 -11.62
CA LEU A 201 9.40 4.58 -12.02
C LEU A 201 9.30 3.15 -11.48
N HIS A 202 10.44 2.50 -11.20
CA HIS A 202 10.50 1.11 -10.77
C HIS A 202 11.51 0.95 -9.63
N GLU A 203 11.14 1.48 -8.45
CA GLU A 203 11.99 1.32 -7.28
C GLU A 203 12.17 -0.16 -6.93
N LYS A 204 13.41 -0.57 -6.83
CA LYS A 204 13.82 -1.90 -6.39
C LYS A 204 14.98 -1.78 -5.42
N ILE A 205 15.02 -2.65 -4.44
CA ILE A 205 16.20 -2.83 -3.62
C ILE A 205 17.15 -3.75 -4.40
N GLU A 206 18.34 -3.26 -4.66
CA GLU A 206 19.44 -4.01 -5.28
C GLU A 206 20.42 -4.40 -4.17
N VAL A 207 20.83 -5.65 -4.13
CA VAL A 207 21.70 -6.21 -3.10
C VAL A 207 22.84 -6.95 -3.77
N ALA A 208 24.07 -6.57 -3.41
CA ALA A 208 25.29 -7.26 -3.78
C ALA A 208 25.60 -8.35 -2.73
N GLY A 209 24.82 -9.43 -2.73
CA GLY A 209 24.97 -10.48 -1.72
C GLY A 209 23.90 -11.56 -1.80
N SER A 210 23.86 -12.40 -0.78
CA SER A 210 22.92 -13.51 -0.66
C SER A 210 21.51 -13.02 -0.33
N ILE A 211 20.49 -13.61 -0.98
CA ILE A 211 19.09 -13.25 -0.75
C ILE A 211 18.33 -14.49 -0.28
N GLY A 212 17.89 -14.46 0.98
CA GLY A 212 17.02 -15.46 1.57
C GLY A 212 15.53 -15.18 1.31
N LYS A 213 14.68 -16.10 1.80
CA LYS A 213 13.23 -15.95 1.79
C LYS A 213 12.70 -16.26 3.18
N MET A 214 11.75 -15.45 3.64
CA MET A 214 10.93 -15.76 4.80
C MET A 214 9.70 -16.58 4.37
N ASN A 215 9.15 -17.34 5.31
CA ASN A 215 8.00 -18.23 5.06
C ASN A 215 6.67 -17.53 5.38
N HIS A 216 6.69 -16.63 6.37
CA HIS A 216 5.52 -15.91 6.83
C HIS A 216 5.40 -14.56 6.13
N ARG A 217 4.26 -13.90 6.22
CA ARG A 217 3.82 -12.91 5.25
C ARG A 217 3.54 -11.53 5.81
N ILE A 218 3.61 -10.55 4.94
CA ILE A 218 3.07 -9.20 5.12
C ILE A 218 1.62 -9.21 4.64
N LEU A 219 0.73 -8.57 5.39
CA LEU A 219 -0.66 -8.30 5.03
C LEU A 219 -0.74 -6.87 4.47
N HIS A 220 -1.09 -6.74 3.21
CA HIS A 220 -1.13 -5.46 2.50
C HIS A 220 -2.56 -4.94 2.39
N TYR A 221 -2.88 -3.90 3.14
CA TYR A 221 -4.21 -3.25 3.21
C TYR A 221 -4.35 -2.15 2.16
N SER A 222 -4.16 -2.49 0.88
CA SER A 222 -4.13 -1.53 -0.24
C SER A 222 -5.41 -0.72 -0.41
N TYR A 223 -6.55 -1.25 0.05
CA TYR A 223 -7.87 -0.66 -0.21
C TYR A 223 -8.79 -0.80 0.99
N HIS A 224 -9.19 0.32 1.59
CA HIS A 224 -10.16 0.37 2.69
C HIS A 224 -11.60 0.37 2.19
N SER A 225 -11.83 0.82 0.96
CA SER A 225 -13.16 0.92 0.36
C SER A 225 -13.12 0.66 -1.13
N LEU A 226 -14.29 0.35 -1.69
CA LEU A 226 -14.47 0.27 -3.15
C LEU A 226 -14.18 1.61 -3.81
N GLN A 227 -14.57 2.73 -3.17
CA GLN A 227 -14.29 4.06 -3.70
C GLN A 227 -12.78 4.28 -3.88
N GLN A 228 -11.98 3.99 -2.87
CA GLN A 228 -10.52 4.13 -2.95
C GLN A 228 -9.92 3.23 -4.04
N TYR A 229 -10.44 1.99 -4.19
CA TYR A 229 -10.05 1.14 -5.31
C TYR A 229 -10.34 1.79 -6.66
N LEU A 230 -11.54 2.32 -6.85
CA LEU A 230 -11.95 2.94 -8.12
C LEU A 230 -11.11 4.18 -8.46
N GLU A 231 -10.81 5.02 -7.47
CA GLU A 231 -9.94 6.20 -7.64
C GLU A 231 -8.51 5.79 -8.05
N LYS A 232 -7.91 4.82 -7.34
CA LYS A 232 -6.60 4.27 -7.71
C LYS A 232 -6.65 3.61 -9.09
N SER A 233 -7.66 2.79 -9.37
CA SER A 233 -7.86 2.11 -10.66
C SER A 233 -8.02 3.11 -11.81
N ASN A 234 -8.78 4.20 -11.61
CA ASN A 234 -8.93 5.26 -12.60
C ASN A 234 -7.58 5.87 -13.00
N ARG A 235 -6.72 6.18 -12.02
CA ARG A 235 -5.37 6.72 -12.24
C ARG A 235 -4.47 5.72 -12.97
N TYR A 236 -4.40 4.47 -12.51
CA TYR A 236 -3.56 3.44 -13.14
C TYR A 236 -4.02 3.08 -14.56
N THR A 237 -5.33 3.06 -14.81
CA THR A 237 -5.86 2.80 -16.15
C THR A 237 -5.55 3.95 -17.11
N THR A 238 -5.53 5.20 -16.64
CA THR A 238 -5.10 6.38 -17.44
C THR A 238 -3.64 6.27 -17.82
N MET A 239 -2.74 6.08 -16.83
CA MET A 239 -1.31 5.91 -17.10
C MET A 239 -1.02 4.73 -18.04
N GLY A 240 -1.74 3.62 -17.82
CA GLY A 240 -1.62 2.43 -18.67
C GLY A 240 -2.16 2.65 -20.11
N ALA A 241 -3.18 3.50 -20.29
CA ALA A 241 -3.72 3.86 -21.58
C ALA A 241 -2.76 4.78 -22.37
N GLU A 242 -2.20 5.80 -21.71
CA GLU A 242 -1.19 6.70 -22.27
C GLU A 242 0.05 5.91 -22.74
N GLY A 243 0.54 5.00 -21.89
CA GLY A 243 1.67 4.15 -22.24
C GLY A 243 1.38 3.18 -23.40
N ALA A 244 0.13 2.72 -23.55
CA ALA A 244 -0.31 1.90 -24.67
C ALA A 244 -0.45 2.71 -25.95
N ALA A 245 -1.02 3.90 -25.87
CA ALA A 245 -1.18 4.84 -26.99
C ALA A 245 0.17 5.28 -27.55
N LYS A 246 1.13 5.66 -26.70
CA LYS A 246 2.52 5.97 -27.10
C LYS A 246 3.21 4.83 -27.87
N LYS A 247 2.84 3.59 -27.59
CA LYS A 247 3.34 2.39 -28.30
C LYS A 247 2.51 2.02 -29.55
N GLY A 248 1.57 2.88 -29.97
CA GLY A 248 0.70 2.65 -31.12
C GLY A 248 -0.27 1.46 -30.95
N LYS A 249 -0.51 0.99 -29.73
CA LYS A 249 -1.37 -0.18 -29.50
C LYS A 249 -2.83 0.21 -29.67
N LYS A 250 -3.48 -0.35 -30.72
CA LYS A 250 -4.92 -0.20 -30.97
C LYS A 250 -5.59 -1.56 -30.77
N LYS A 251 -6.76 -1.56 -30.12
CA LYS A 251 -7.61 -2.75 -30.02
C LYS A 251 -8.94 -2.50 -30.68
N SER A 252 -9.36 -3.44 -31.53
CA SER A 252 -10.69 -3.40 -32.12
C SER A 252 -11.77 -3.68 -31.08
N LEU A 253 -13.02 -3.25 -31.36
CA LEU A 253 -14.14 -3.56 -30.48
C LEU A 253 -14.31 -5.06 -30.26
N LEU A 254 -14.18 -5.86 -31.31
CA LEU A 254 -14.26 -7.30 -31.25
C LEU A 254 -13.19 -7.88 -30.30
N THR A 255 -11.95 -7.38 -30.40
CA THR A 255 -10.88 -7.79 -29.47
C THR A 255 -11.21 -7.47 -28.02
N ILE A 256 -11.81 -6.29 -27.76
CA ILE A 256 -12.22 -5.89 -26.40
C ILE A 256 -13.31 -6.84 -25.89
N MET A 257 -14.33 -7.13 -26.69
CA MET A 257 -15.42 -8.05 -26.32
C MET A 257 -14.93 -9.46 -25.97
N VAL A 258 -13.99 -10.00 -26.73
CA VAL A 258 -13.39 -11.32 -26.46
C VAL A 258 -12.44 -11.28 -25.26
N CYS A 259 -11.69 -10.19 -25.08
CA CYS A 259 -10.78 -10.06 -23.96
C CYS A 259 -11.45 -10.00 -22.59
N LEU A 260 -12.67 -9.46 -22.48
CA LEU A 260 -13.37 -9.33 -21.20
C LEU A 260 -13.67 -10.68 -20.55
N PRO A 261 -14.39 -11.64 -21.18
CA PRO A 261 -14.61 -12.94 -20.61
C PRO A 261 -13.31 -13.70 -20.36
N PHE A 262 -12.29 -13.53 -21.24
CA PHE A 262 -10.97 -14.11 -21.04
C PHE A 262 -10.30 -13.57 -19.77
N HIS A 263 -10.28 -12.25 -19.52
CA HIS A 263 -9.73 -11.69 -18.32
C HIS A 263 -10.45 -12.18 -17.05
N PHE A 264 -11.79 -12.20 -17.08
CA PHE A 264 -12.57 -12.73 -15.95
C PHE A 264 -12.22 -14.19 -15.66
N THR A 265 -12.28 -15.06 -16.69
CA THR A 265 -11.95 -16.48 -16.56
C THR A 265 -10.52 -16.66 -16.04
N ARG A 266 -9.58 -15.90 -16.55
CA ARG A 266 -8.20 -15.91 -16.08
C ARG A 266 -8.11 -15.56 -14.59
N TYR A 267 -8.65 -14.43 -14.17
CA TYR A 267 -8.56 -14.00 -12.77
C TYR A 267 -9.31 -14.94 -11.85
N PHE A 268 -10.52 -15.31 -12.19
CA PHE A 268 -11.38 -16.06 -11.29
C PHE A 268 -10.99 -17.54 -11.19
N PHE A 269 -10.76 -18.19 -12.32
CA PHE A 269 -10.47 -19.64 -12.34
C PHE A 269 -8.96 -19.92 -12.42
N LEU A 270 -8.24 -19.39 -13.41
CA LEU A 270 -6.84 -19.75 -13.63
C LEU A 270 -5.92 -19.20 -12.51
N GLU A 271 -6.16 -18.00 -12.03
CA GLU A 271 -5.45 -17.44 -10.89
C GLU A 271 -6.08 -17.86 -9.54
N ARG A 272 -7.05 -18.79 -9.56
CA ARG A 272 -7.68 -19.41 -8.38
C ARG A 272 -8.35 -18.43 -7.40
N ASN A 273 -8.74 -17.24 -7.85
CA ASN A 273 -9.43 -16.29 -6.98
C ASN A 273 -10.81 -16.81 -6.51
N ILE A 274 -11.40 -17.78 -7.19
CA ILE A 274 -12.60 -18.51 -6.75
C ILE A 274 -12.43 -19.05 -5.32
N LEU A 275 -11.24 -19.46 -4.91
CA LEU A 275 -10.94 -19.98 -3.59
C LEU A 275 -10.89 -18.88 -2.51
N ASN A 276 -10.85 -17.61 -2.89
CA ASN A 276 -10.97 -16.47 -1.98
C ASN A 276 -12.43 -16.08 -1.70
N GLY A 277 -13.42 -16.86 -2.19
CA GLY A 277 -14.85 -16.66 -1.95
C GLY A 277 -15.41 -15.43 -2.65
N ALA A 278 -16.40 -14.78 -2.05
CA ALA A 278 -17.06 -13.61 -2.61
C ALA A 278 -16.08 -12.47 -2.96
N GLN A 279 -15.11 -12.21 -2.09
CA GLN A 279 -14.09 -11.18 -2.32
C GLN A 279 -13.22 -11.51 -3.54
N GLY A 280 -12.92 -12.77 -3.78
CA GLY A 280 -12.22 -13.22 -4.98
C GLY A 280 -13.03 -13.03 -6.26
N PHE A 281 -14.35 -13.20 -6.21
CA PHE A 281 -15.25 -12.86 -7.30
C PHE A 281 -15.25 -11.34 -7.56
N TYR A 282 -15.46 -10.52 -6.52
CA TYR A 282 -15.46 -9.07 -6.66
C TYR A 282 -14.12 -8.56 -7.23
N TRP A 283 -13.00 -9.06 -6.73
CA TRP A 283 -11.68 -8.73 -7.24
C TRP A 283 -11.52 -9.05 -8.73
N SER A 284 -11.96 -10.25 -9.14
CA SER A 284 -11.86 -10.69 -10.53
C SER A 284 -12.70 -9.83 -11.48
N VAL A 285 -13.90 -9.42 -11.05
CA VAL A 285 -14.76 -8.48 -11.79
C VAL A 285 -14.07 -7.11 -11.88
N LEU A 286 -13.61 -6.56 -10.77
CA LEU A 286 -12.97 -5.25 -10.72
C LEU A 286 -11.69 -5.18 -11.57
N CYS A 287 -10.85 -6.22 -11.53
CA CYS A 287 -9.69 -6.33 -12.40
C CYS A 287 -10.07 -6.37 -13.89
N THR A 288 -11.14 -7.10 -14.22
CA THR A 288 -11.66 -7.17 -15.60
C THR A 288 -12.16 -5.81 -16.07
N ILE A 289 -12.93 -5.11 -15.24
CA ILE A 289 -13.41 -3.75 -15.52
C ILE A 289 -12.23 -2.78 -15.71
N SER A 290 -11.18 -2.91 -14.90
CA SER A 290 -9.97 -2.06 -15.04
C SER A 290 -9.29 -2.27 -16.39
N HIS A 291 -9.26 -3.49 -16.93
CA HIS A 291 -8.79 -3.75 -18.29
C HIS A 291 -9.69 -3.12 -19.36
N PHE A 292 -10.99 -3.22 -19.20
CA PHE A 292 -11.96 -2.59 -20.09
C PHE A 292 -11.77 -1.07 -20.13
N VAL A 293 -11.77 -0.43 -18.96
CA VAL A 293 -11.57 1.04 -18.85
C VAL A 293 -10.25 1.46 -19.50
N LYS A 294 -9.16 0.73 -19.29
CA LYS A 294 -7.88 1.01 -19.96
C LYS A 294 -7.99 0.93 -21.48
N TYR A 295 -8.71 -0.06 -22.03
CA TYR A 295 -8.88 -0.19 -23.47
C TYR A 295 -9.71 0.95 -24.06
N VAL A 296 -10.79 1.35 -23.37
CA VAL A 296 -11.64 2.48 -23.78
C VAL A 296 -10.83 3.77 -23.77
N LYS A 297 -10.10 4.07 -22.68
CA LYS A 297 -9.23 5.26 -22.59
C LYS A 297 -8.13 5.26 -23.66
N THR A 298 -7.54 4.09 -23.97
CA THR A 298 -6.55 4.02 -25.06
C THR A 298 -7.16 4.39 -26.40
N ARG A 299 -8.42 3.96 -26.66
CA ARG A 299 -9.14 4.30 -27.88
C ARG A 299 -9.52 5.78 -27.92
N GLU A 300 -9.97 6.33 -26.80
CA GLU A 300 -10.28 7.76 -26.66
C GLU A 300 -9.07 8.63 -27.04
N ILE A 301 -7.88 8.32 -26.52
CA ILE A 301 -6.64 9.05 -26.86
C ILE A 301 -6.36 9.00 -28.37
N HIS A 302 -6.60 7.88 -29.03
CA HIS A 302 -6.40 7.77 -30.49
C HIS A 302 -7.47 8.46 -31.34
N LEU A 303 -8.65 8.75 -30.80
CA LEU A 303 -9.69 9.50 -31.46
C LEU A 303 -9.50 11.02 -31.37
N GLN A 304 -8.70 11.45 -30.39
CA GLN A 304 -8.37 12.86 -30.16
C GLN A 304 -7.07 13.28 -30.88
N GLN A 305 -6.34 12.36 -31.48
CA GLN A 305 -5.17 12.56 -32.34
C GLN A 305 -5.57 12.58 -33.82
#